data_d9f9799845d15b2a12cd8df0bc91a5f7
#
_entry.id   d9f9799845d15b2a12cd8df0bc91a5f7
#
_cell.length_a   1.000
_cell.length_b   1.000
_cell.length_c   1.000
_cell.angle_alpha   90.00
_cell.angle_beta   90.00
_cell.angle_gamma   90.00
#
_symmetry.space_group_name_H-M   'P 1'
#
loop_
_entity.id
_entity.type
_entity.pdbx_description
1 polymer ?
#
loop_
_entity_poly.entity_id
_entity_poly.type
_entity_poly.pdbx_seq_one_letter_code
_entity_poly.pdbx_strand_id
1 'polypeptide(L)'
;MTNRKLKNRWIALYVENQVGVLAKVSGLFSGKSYNLQSLTVGTTEQEDVSRMTISVLSDDVTFEQIKKQLNSMVEVIKVMDLTDVPIHMKEILYAKIKDVKGDEKQEVFRIAETFRVRVCDIGEDSVLLESALTERKNNELVALLKKQFHRLEVVRGGSVAIESISTSCR
;
A
#
# COMPACT_ATOMS: atom_id res chain seq x y z
N MET A 1 -11.59 27.08 -15.40
CA MET A 1 -10.65 26.02 -14.99
C MET A 1 -11.40 25.05 -14.11
N THR A 2 -11.72 23.89 -14.63
CA THR A 2 -12.47 22.85 -13.90
C THR A 2 -11.59 22.35 -12.76
N ASN A 3 -12.01 22.58 -11.54
CA ASN A 3 -11.30 22.12 -10.33
C ASN A 3 -11.39 20.59 -10.30
N ARG A 4 -10.43 19.90 -10.95
CA ARG A 4 -10.36 18.44 -11.00
C ARG A 4 -10.00 17.92 -9.62
N LYS A 5 -10.99 17.39 -8.90
CA LYS A 5 -10.79 16.84 -7.55
C LYS A 5 -9.98 15.55 -7.63
N LEU A 6 -8.74 15.59 -7.16
CA LEU A 6 -7.89 14.40 -7.04
C LEU A 6 -8.41 13.50 -5.92
N LYS A 7 -8.44 12.20 -6.19
CA LYS A 7 -8.84 11.14 -5.25
C LYS A 7 -7.83 10.01 -5.29
N ASN A 8 -7.66 9.33 -4.17
CA ASN A 8 -6.95 8.06 -4.14
C ASN A 8 -7.82 6.99 -4.80
N ARG A 9 -7.21 6.25 -5.73
CA ARG A 9 -7.85 5.20 -6.53
C ARG A 9 -7.06 3.92 -6.41
N TRP A 10 -7.78 2.80 -6.43
CA TRP A 10 -7.17 1.47 -6.36
C TRP A 10 -7.59 0.63 -7.56
N ILE A 11 -6.60 -0.03 -8.14
CA ILE A 11 -6.77 -0.96 -9.26
C ILE A 11 -6.15 -2.29 -8.89
N ALA A 12 -6.86 -3.38 -9.11
CA ALA A 12 -6.26 -4.71 -9.15
C ALA A 12 -6.10 -5.14 -10.61
N LEU A 13 -4.92 -5.67 -10.94
CA LEU A 13 -4.63 -6.27 -12.23
C LEU A 13 -4.35 -7.74 -12.05
N TYR A 14 -4.91 -8.56 -12.94
CA TYR A 14 -4.41 -9.91 -13.21
C TYR A 14 -3.61 -9.85 -14.50
N VAL A 15 -2.38 -10.31 -14.44
CA VAL A 15 -1.42 -10.24 -15.54
C VAL A 15 -0.72 -11.58 -15.74
N GLU A 16 -0.21 -11.84 -16.93
CA GLU A 16 0.66 -12.99 -17.15
C GLU A 16 1.90 -12.91 -16.23
N ASN A 17 2.25 -14.02 -15.59
CA ASN A 17 3.43 -14.12 -14.73
C ASN A 17 4.69 -14.35 -15.58
N GLN A 18 5.08 -13.32 -16.36
CA GLN A 18 6.22 -13.38 -17.27
C GLN A 18 7.23 -12.27 -16.99
N VAL A 19 8.47 -12.52 -17.41
CA VAL A 19 9.55 -11.53 -17.30
C VAL A 19 9.20 -10.26 -18.08
N GLY A 20 9.37 -9.11 -17.43
CA GLY A 20 9.16 -7.80 -18.04
C GLY A 20 7.74 -7.23 -17.92
N VAL A 21 6.74 -8.01 -17.51
CA VAL A 21 5.35 -7.52 -17.37
C VAL A 21 5.27 -6.38 -16.34
N LEU A 22 5.91 -6.54 -15.18
CA LEU A 22 5.99 -5.48 -14.18
C LEU A 22 6.61 -4.19 -14.74
N ALA A 23 7.68 -4.32 -15.51
CA ALA A 23 8.35 -3.17 -16.14
C ALA A 23 7.44 -2.46 -17.16
N LYS A 24 6.67 -3.21 -17.95
CA LYS A 24 5.70 -2.64 -18.91
C LYS A 24 4.57 -1.91 -18.19
N VAL A 25 3.98 -2.50 -17.16
CA VAL A 25 2.93 -1.86 -16.35
C VAL A 25 3.46 -0.59 -15.68
N SER A 26 4.60 -0.64 -15.00
CA SER A 26 5.19 0.55 -14.37
C SER A 26 5.62 1.61 -15.39
N GLY A 27 6.10 1.19 -16.54
CA GLY A 27 6.46 2.06 -17.67
C GLY A 27 5.29 2.89 -18.20
N LEU A 28 4.08 2.32 -18.21
CA LEU A 28 2.86 3.05 -18.59
C LEU A 28 2.62 4.25 -17.67
N PHE A 29 2.78 4.07 -16.36
CA PHE A 29 2.61 5.16 -15.39
C PHE A 29 3.69 6.23 -15.54
N SER A 30 4.95 5.81 -15.68
CA SER A 30 6.08 6.74 -15.87
C SER A 30 5.97 7.54 -17.17
N GLY A 31 5.66 6.87 -18.28
CA GLY A 31 5.58 7.50 -19.60
C GLY A 31 4.46 8.52 -19.74
N LYS A 32 3.43 8.45 -18.91
CA LYS A 32 2.28 9.38 -18.90
C LYS A 32 2.27 10.33 -17.71
N SER A 33 3.30 10.28 -16.87
CA SER A 33 3.39 11.09 -15.64
C SER A 33 2.19 10.90 -14.70
N TYR A 34 1.62 9.69 -14.66
CA TYR A 34 0.57 9.37 -13.70
C TYR A 34 1.17 9.25 -12.29
N ASN A 35 0.49 9.80 -11.30
CA ASN A 35 0.97 9.79 -9.92
C ASN A 35 0.73 8.44 -9.24
N LEU A 36 1.64 7.49 -9.50
CA LEU A 36 1.67 6.18 -8.88
C LEU A 36 2.12 6.33 -7.42
N GLN A 37 1.29 5.91 -6.48
CA GLN A 37 1.60 5.99 -5.05
C GLN A 37 2.16 4.68 -4.50
N SER A 38 1.59 3.55 -4.89
CA SER A 38 2.10 2.23 -4.54
C SER A 38 1.77 1.22 -5.63
N LEU A 39 2.63 0.22 -5.75
CA LEU A 39 2.45 -0.94 -6.60
C LEU A 39 2.99 -2.16 -5.87
N THR A 40 2.13 -3.14 -5.68
CA THR A 40 2.51 -4.45 -5.16
C THR A 40 2.21 -5.52 -6.20
N VAL A 41 3.02 -6.56 -6.23
CA VAL A 41 2.84 -7.70 -7.13
C VAL A 41 3.11 -9.00 -6.38
N GLY A 42 2.32 -10.01 -6.66
CA GLY A 42 2.49 -11.35 -6.14
C GLY A 42 1.88 -12.38 -7.09
N THR A 43 2.33 -13.62 -6.98
CA THR A 43 1.73 -14.76 -7.65
C THR A 43 0.33 -15.03 -7.10
N THR A 44 -0.52 -15.68 -7.89
CA THR A 44 -1.84 -16.13 -7.48
C THR A 44 -1.84 -17.64 -7.24
N GLU A 45 -3.01 -18.23 -7.03
CA GLU A 45 -3.21 -19.69 -7.02
C GLU A 45 -2.94 -20.35 -8.38
N GLN A 46 -2.81 -19.55 -9.44
CA GLN A 46 -2.39 -19.97 -10.78
C GLN A 46 -0.95 -19.52 -11.00
N GLU A 47 -0.06 -20.49 -11.29
CA GLU A 47 1.38 -20.22 -11.41
C GLU A 47 1.75 -19.27 -12.56
N ASP A 48 0.96 -19.25 -13.62
CA ASP A 48 1.12 -18.41 -14.79
C ASP A 48 0.46 -17.02 -14.67
N VAL A 49 -0.18 -16.73 -13.53
CA VAL A 49 -0.89 -15.47 -13.27
C VAL A 49 -0.33 -14.76 -12.04
N SER A 50 0.03 -13.50 -12.22
CA SER A 50 0.35 -12.58 -11.11
C SER A 50 -0.78 -11.57 -10.90
N ARG A 51 -0.95 -11.15 -9.66
CA ARG A 51 -1.88 -10.07 -9.29
C ARG A 51 -1.11 -8.87 -8.78
N MET A 52 -1.43 -7.69 -9.32
CA MET A 52 -0.92 -6.41 -8.86
C MET A 52 -2.02 -5.63 -8.16
N THR A 53 -1.66 -4.93 -7.08
CA THR A 53 -2.51 -3.89 -6.47
C THR A 53 -1.81 -2.55 -6.66
N ILE A 54 -2.49 -1.61 -7.29
CA ILE A 54 -1.95 -0.31 -7.68
C ILE A 54 -2.79 0.78 -7.01
N SER A 55 -2.14 1.75 -6.37
CA SER A 55 -2.78 2.96 -5.91
C SER A 55 -2.26 4.18 -6.66
N VAL A 56 -3.19 5.04 -7.09
CA VAL A 56 -2.90 6.26 -7.84
C VAL A 56 -3.68 7.43 -7.29
N LEU A 57 -3.11 8.62 -7.36
CA LEU A 57 -3.80 9.87 -7.09
C LEU A 57 -4.20 10.52 -8.42
N SER A 58 -5.49 10.53 -8.75
CA SER A 58 -5.97 11.03 -10.05
C SER A 58 -7.38 11.61 -9.98
N ASP A 59 -7.74 12.39 -10.99
CA ASP A 59 -9.12 12.76 -11.28
C ASP A 59 -9.87 11.63 -12.03
N ASP A 60 -11.17 11.76 -12.19
CA ASP A 60 -12.01 10.73 -12.80
C ASP A 60 -11.65 10.47 -14.28
N VAL A 61 -11.31 11.51 -15.04
CA VAL A 61 -10.95 11.39 -16.48
C VAL A 61 -9.62 10.66 -16.64
N THR A 62 -8.63 11.08 -15.88
CA THR A 62 -7.30 10.43 -15.90
C THR A 62 -7.39 8.98 -15.47
N PHE A 63 -8.21 8.67 -14.46
CA PHE A 63 -8.41 7.31 -13.98
C PHE A 63 -9.03 6.39 -15.04
N GLU A 64 -10.05 6.88 -15.76
CA GLU A 64 -10.64 6.13 -16.89
C GLU A 64 -9.61 5.88 -18.01
N GLN A 65 -8.73 6.86 -18.29
CA GLN A 65 -7.65 6.68 -19.26
C GLN A 65 -6.64 5.62 -18.80
N ILE A 66 -6.27 5.60 -17.53
CA ILE A 66 -5.39 4.58 -16.95
C ILE A 66 -6.00 3.19 -17.15
N LYS A 67 -7.26 3.00 -16.78
CA LYS A 67 -7.95 1.71 -16.92
C LYS A 67 -8.01 1.24 -18.38
N LYS A 68 -8.34 2.14 -19.31
CA LYS A 68 -8.36 1.83 -20.75
C LYS A 68 -7.00 1.40 -21.28
N GLN A 69 -5.94 2.09 -20.87
CA GLN A 69 -4.59 1.76 -21.31
C GLN A 69 -4.11 0.43 -20.73
N LEU A 70 -4.40 0.16 -19.46
CA LEU A 70 -4.10 -1.12 -18.83
C LEU A 70 -4.84 -2.28 -19.56
N ASN A 71 -6.14 -2.10 -19.83
CA ASN A 71 -6.93 -3.09 -20.56
C ASN A 71 -6.44 -3.33 -22.02
N SER A 72 -5.70 -2.39 -22.62
CA SER A 72 -5.15 -2.56 -23.98
C SER A 72 -3.81 -3.29 -24.02
N MET A 73 -3.19 -3.57 -22.86
CA MET A 73 -1.94 -4.30 -22.80
C MET A 73 -2.19 -5.80 -23.00
N VAL A 74 -1.38 -6.43 -23.84
CA VAL A 74 -1.53 -7.86 -24.20
C VAL A 74 -1.37 -8.77 -22.98
N GLU A 75 -0.46 -8.39 -22.07
CA GLU A 75 -0.14 -9.17 -20.87
C GLU A 75 -1.17 -9.02 -19.73
N VAL A 76 -2.13 -8.10 -19.89
CA VAL A 76 -3.16 -7.84 -18.88
C VAL A 76 -4.39 -8.70 -19.14
N ILE A 77 -4.65 -9.63 -18.24
CA ILE A 77 -5.78 -10.56 -18.30
C ILE A 77 -7.08 -9.88 -17.84
N LYS A 78 -6.98 -9.09 -16.75
CA LYS A 78 -8.14 -8.43 -16.15
C LYS A 78 -7.75 -7.17 -15.39
N VAL A 79 -8.54 -6.10 -15.55
CA VAL A 79 -8.46 -4.86 -14.77
C VAL A 79 -9.70 -4.74 -13.90
N MET A 80 -9.50 -4.48 -12.61
CA MET A 80 -10.59 -4.33 -11.65
C MET A 80 -10.44 -2.99 -10.93
N ASP A 81 -11.49 -2.17 -10.98
CA ASP A 81 -11.59 -0.94 -10.20
C ASP A 81 -12.04 -1.26 -8.79
N LEU A 82 -11.16 -1.01 -7.82
CA LEU A 82 -11.44 -1.27 -6.40
C LEU A 82 -11.83 0.00 -5.63
N THR A 83 -12.01 1.14 -6.31
CA THR A 83 -12.17 2.44 -5.65
C THR A 83 -13.47 2.55 -4.84
N ASP A 84 -14.57 2.10 -5.43
CA ASP A 84 -15.92 2.27 -4.85
C ASP A 84 -16.56 0.92 -4.46
N VAL A 85 -15.78 -0.14 -4.36
CA VAL A 85 -16.26 -1.45 -3.91
C VAL A 85 -15.76 -1.75 -2.49
N PRO A 86 -16.53 -2.52 -1.70
CA PRO A 86 -16.06 -2.99 -0.40
C PRO A 86 -14.83 -3.89 -0.57
N ILE A 87 -13.73 -3.55 0.10
CA ILE A 87 -12.46 -4.28 0.01
C ILE A 87 -11.87 -4.56 1.39
N HIS A 88 -11.12 -5.64 1.48
CA HIS A 88 -10.13 -5.84 2.55
C HIS A 88 -8.77 -5.38 2.03
N MET A 89 -8.14 -4.45 2.74
CA MET A 89 -6.85 -3.89 2.38
C MET A 89 -5.93 -3.89 3.59
N LYS A 90 -4.69 -4.33 3.39
CA LYS A 90 -3.61 -4.27 4.37
C LYS A 90 -2.31 -3.88 3.70
N GLU A 91 -1.46 -3.21 4.48
CA GLU A 91 -0.10 -2.87 4.13
C GLU A 91 0.82 -3.34 5.25
N ILE A 92 1.86 -4.08 4.91
CA ILE A 92 2.95 -4.38 5.85
C ILE A 92 3.85 -3.16 5.99
N LEU A 93 4.17 -2.82 7.24
CA LEU A 93 5.09 -1.74 7.58
C LEU A 93 5.98 -2.20 8.73
N TYR A 94 7.28 -1.95 8.59
CA TYR A 94 8.23 -2.05 9.69
C TYR A 94 8.69 -0.66 10.11
N ALA A 95 8.67 -0.41 11.43
CA ALA A 95 9.17 0.82 12.03
C ALA A 95 10.25 0.49 13.06
N LYS A 96 11.49 0.89 12.79
CA LYS A 96 12.61 0.74 13.71
C LYS A 96 12.84 2.07 14.41
N ILE A 97 12.66 2.08 15.72
CA ILE A 97 12.92 3.22 16.58
C ILE A 97 14.25 2.99 17.28
N LYS A 98 15.18 3.94 17.13
CA LYS A 98 16.54 3.85 17.68
C LYS A 98 16.75 4.93 18.74
N ASP A 99 17.77 4.73 19.60
CA ASP A 99 18.19 5.62 20.67
C ASP A 99 17.07 5.87 21.71
N VAL A 100 16.27 4.84 22.00
CA VAL A 100 15.18 4.88 23.00
C VAL A 100 15.58 4.08 24.24
N LYS A 101 15.48 4.72 25.42
CA LYS A 101 15.83 4.12 26.72
C LYS A 101 14.76 4.45 27.75
N GLY A 102 14.67 3.61 28.79
CA GLY A 102 13.79 3.86 29.92
C GLY A 102 12.35 4.16 29.50
N ASP A 103 11.85 5.34 29.87
CA ASP A 103 10.46 5.76 29.63
C ASP A 103 10.11 5.89 28.15
N GLU A 104 11.05 6.31 27.30
CA GLU A 104 10.82 6.38 25.86
C GLU A 104 10.53 5.00 25.27
N LYS A 105 11.25 3.99 25.74
CA LYS A 105 11.03 2.59 25.29
C LYS A 105 9.68 2.07 25.76
N GLN A 106 9.23 2.45 26.94
CA GLN A 106 7.89 2.13 27.45
C GLN A 106 6.81 2.84 26.62
N GLU A 107 7.08 4.07 26.16
CA GLU A 107 6.16 4.79 25.26
C GLU A 107 6.00 4.06 23.92
N VAL A 108 7.07 3.50 23.35
CA VAL A 108 6.97 2.67 22.13
C VAL A 108 6.02 1.49 22.35
N PHE A 109 6.09 0.82 23.51
CA PHE A 109 5.20 -0.31 23.81
C PHE A 109 3.74 0.13 23.98
N ARG A 110 3.47 1.29 24.60
CA ARG A 110 2.11 1.85 24.69
C ARG A 110 1.52 2.18 23.31
N ILE A 111 2.33 2.75 22.43
CA ILE A 111 1.93 3.01 21.03
C ILE A 111 1.63 1.70 20.31
N ALA A 112 2.49 0.70 20.45
CA ALA A 112 2.30 -0.60 19.83
C ALA A 112 0.99 -1.26 20.28
N GLU A 113 0.66 -1.20 21.57
CA GLU A 113 -0.60 -1.71 22.12
C GLU A 113 -1.81 -0.94 21.58
N THR A 114 -1.73 0.40 21.60
CA THR A 114 -2.82 1.29 21.13
C THR A 114 -3.16 1.06 19.66
N PHE A 115 -2.15 0.92 18.82
CA PHE A 115 -2.35 0.65 17.40
C PHE A 115 -2.57 -0.84 17.08
N ARG A 116 -2.39 -1.72 18.09
CA ARG A 116 -2.43 -3.19 17.92
C ARG A 116 -1.43 -3.67 16.88
N VAL A 117 -0.22 -3.14 16.97
CA VAL A 117 0.92 -3.58 16.16
C VAL A 117 1.86 -4.43 16.99
N ARG A 118 2.62 -5.28 16.34
CA ARG A 118 3.50 -6.23 17.02
C ARG A 118 4.88 -5.62 17.25
N VAL A 119 5.41 -5.80 18.44
CA VAL A 119 6.85 -5.64 18.68
C VAL A 119 7.50 -6.95 18.23
N CYS A 120 8.30 -6.91 17.17
CA CYS A 120 8.91 -8.11 16.60
C CYS A 120 10.39 -8.28 16.96
N ASP A 121 11.05 -7.19 17.40
CA ASP A 121 12.43 -7.26 17.89
C ASP A 121 12.71 -6.13 18.88
N ILE A 122 13.59 -6.39 19.87
CA ILE A 122 13.97 -5.46 20.93
C ILE A 122 15.48 -5.53 21.14
N GLY A 123 16.16 -4.40 20.94
CA GLY A 123 17.56 -4.20 21.29
C GLY A 123 17.72 -3.47 22.63
N GLU A 124 18.95 -3.18 23.03
CA GLU A 124 19.23 -2.43 24.26
C GLU A 124 18.63 -1.02 24.22
N ASP A 125 18.78 -0.31 23.12
CA ASP A 125 18.31 1.05 22.87
C ASP A 125 17.42 1.18 21.64
N SER A 126 16.80 0.10 21.19
CA SER A 126 16.00 0.08 19.96
C SER A 126 14.83 -0.89 20.06
N VAL A 127 13.77 -0.59 19.28
CA VAL A 127 12.57 -1.42 19.18
C VAL A 127 12.16 -1.47 17.70
N LEU A 128 11.80 -2.67 17.23
CA LEU A 128 11.26 -2.89 15.90
C LEU A 128 9.78 -3.25 15.99
N LEU A 129 8.94 -2.42 15.38
CA LEU A 129 7.51 -2.65 15.24
C LEU A 129 7.17 -3.23 13.87
N GLU A 130 6.25 -4.18 13.85
CA GLU A 130 5.61 -4.73 12.65
C GLU A 130 4.14 -4.35 12.65
N SER A 131 3.69 -3.73 11.58
CA SER A 131 2.30 -3.33 11.39
C SER A 131 1.71 -3.98 10.15
N ALA A 132 0.49 -4.52 10.27
CA ALA A 132 -0.33 -5.00 9.16
C ALA A 132 -1.69 -4.29 9.22
N LEU A 133 -1.69 -2.99 9.03
CA LEU A 133 -2.86 -2.12 9.09
C LEU A 133 -3.24 -1.58 7.69
N THR A 134 -4.31 -0.80 7.62
CA THR A 134 -4.61 -0.04 6.41
C THR A 134 -3.58 1.07 6.22
N GLU A 135 -3.37 1.52 4.97
CA GLU A 135 -2.46 2.63 4.65
C GLU A 135 -2.71 3.87 5.54
N ARG A 136 -3.99 4.25 5.72
CA ARG A 136 -4.36 5.37 6.58
C ARG A 136 -3.89 5.19 8.02
N LYS A 137 -4.13 4.01 8.60
CA LYS A 137 -3.71 3.68 9.98
C LYS A 137 -2.19 3.66 10.11
N ASN A 138 -1.48 3.14 9.11
CA ASN A 138 -0.03 3.17 9.06
C ASN A 138 0.51 4.60 8.97
N ASN A 139 -0.16 5.48 8.21
CA ASN A 139 0.20 6.90 8.14
C ASN A 139 0.02 7.60 9.51
N GLU A 140 -1.07 7.32 10.22
CA GLU A 140 -1.31 7.83 11.58
C GLU A 140 -0.22 7.35 12.55
N LEU A 141 0.14 6.05 12.51
CA LEU A 141 1.22 5.48 13.31
C LEU A 141 2.56 6.17 13.03
N VAL A 142 2.96 6.27 11.75
CA VAL A 142 4.23 6.89 11.35
C VAL A 142 4.28 8.36 11.75
N ALA A 143 3.17 9.09 11.60
CA ALA A 143 3.09 10.50 12.00
C ALA A 143 3.31 10.66 13.51
N LEU A 144 2.71 9.79 14.33
CA LEU A 144 2.90 9.80 15.79
C LEU A 144 4.35 9.46 16.15
N LEU A 145 4.91 8.39 15.57
CA LEU A 145 6.30 7.98 15.85
C LEU A 145 7.30 9.09 15.46
N LYS A 146 7.12 9.74 14.31
CA LYS A 146 7.96 10.87 13.87
C LYS A 146 7.91 12.08 14.81
N LYS A 147 6.76 12.31 15.46
CA LYS A 147 6.58 13.42 16.39
C LYS A 147 7.29 13.16 17.74
N GLN A 148 7.34 11.90 18.15
CA GLN A 148 7.82 11.53 19.48
C GLN A 148 9.29 11.07 19.51
N PHE A 149 9.78 10.49 18.42
CA PHE A 149 11.11 9.89 18.38
C PHE A 149 11.98 10.53 17.30
N HIS A 150 13.24 10.79 17.64
CA HIS A 150 14.18 11.47 16.75
C HIS A 150 14.79 10.57 15.69
N ARG A 151 15.00 9.28 16.00
CA ARG A 151 15.61 8.30 15.08
C ARG A 151 14.63 7.21 14.72
N LEU A 152 13.95 7.40 13.60
CA LEU A 152 12.98 6.49 13.04
C LEU A 152 13.37 6.08 11.63
N GLU A 153 13.39 4.77 11.38
CA GLU A 153 13.54 4.17 10.06
C GLU A 153 12.24 3.40 9.74
N VAL A 154 11.65 3.67 8.58
CA VAL A 154 10.39 3.05 8.17
C VAL A 154 10.54 2.36 6.82
N VAL A 155 10.11 1.12 6.75
CA VAL A 155 10.00 0.34 5.51
C VAL A 155 8.55 -0.02 5.28
N ARG A 156 8.05 0.20 4.05
CA ARG A 156 6.66 -0.06 3.66
C ARG A 156 6.62 -1.02 2.47
N GLY A 157 5.72 -1.98 2.53
CA GLY A 157 5.53 -2.98 1.48
C GLY A 157 4.52 -2.57 0.40
N GLY A 158 3.75 -1.50 0.63
CA GLY A 158 2.60 -1.16 -0.20
C GLY A 158 1.34 -1.96 0.15
N SER A 159 0.21 -1.51 -0.35
CA SER A 159 -1.09 -2.10 -0.04
C SER A 159 -1.41 -3.32 -0.90
N VAL A 160 -1.93 -4.36 -0.27
CA VAL A 160 -2.59 -5.49 -0.95
C VAL A 160 -4.08 -5.41 -0.65
N ALA A 161 -4.91 -5.54 -1.68
CA ALA A 161 -6.36 -5.43 -1.54
C ALA A 161 -7.10 -6.56 -2.27
N ILE A 162 -8.21 -7.00 -1.69
CA ILE A 162 -9.14 -7.96 -2.28
C ILE A 162 -10.57 -7.52 -1.99
N GLU A 163 -11.50 -7.84 -2.90
CA GLU A 163 -12.91 -7.55 -2.70
C GLU A 163 -13.48 -8.33 -1.51
N SER A 164 -14.39 -7.69 -0.78
CA SER A 164 -15.15 -8.35 0.29
C SER A 164 -16.14 -9.36 -0.28
N ILE A 165 -16.31 -10.47 0.43
CA ILE A 165 -17.34 -11.46 0.13
C ILE A 165 -18.73 -10.91 0.53
N SER A 166 -18.80 -10.22 1.67
CA SER A 166 -20.05 -9.61 2.14
C SER A 166 -20.16 -8.16 1.71
N THR A 167 -21.32 -7.77 1.18
CA THR A 167 -21.65 -6.38 0.84
C THR A 167 -21.89 -5.50 2.07
N SER A 168 -21.88 -6.07 3.27
CA SER A 168 -22.15 -5.40 4.56
C SER A 168 -20.87 -5.13 5.37
N CYS A 169 -19.82 -4.61 4.75
CA CYS A 169 -18.75 -3.95 5.50
C CYS A 169 -19.21 -2.53 5.84
N ARG A 170 -19.82 -2.38 7.00
CA ARG A 170 -20.04 -1.09 7.66
C ARG A 170 -18.76 -0.59 8.35
#